data_41e6d664fe8c5620fdc3084e9301e9df
#
_entry.id   41e6d664fe8c5620fdc3084e9301e9df
#
_cell.length_a   1.000
_cell.length_b   1.000
_cell.length_c   1.000
_cell.angle_alpha   90.00
_cell.angle_beta   90.00
_cell.angle_gamma   90.00
#
_symmetry.space_group_name_H-M   'P 1'
#
loop_
_entity.id
_entity.type
_entity.pdbx_description
1 polymer ?
#
loop_
_entity_poly.entity_id
_entity_poly.type
_entity_poly.pdbx_seq_one_letter_code
_entity_poly.pdbx_strand_id
1 'polypeptide(L)'
;TQRENDNMIKAVLPNADSADCEGIINWVSTLSYEETVSSDGNNTTVTVKKYTPEQGTPRIAGILAGTDITISATYAPMKDFSDTSRLNKSERDIAVGAGKLIALWDGEKVKLDRAVTSFVTTTGNKGDSFKKIKLVEDMDMIKTDIQSTIQDDYIGKYANSYDNKCLLITAINGYFKTLVSEGVIESGTAEVDIESQRTYLESLGKEVTVNGSTKKPDELSDDEVKVANTGSHVFLKATVVLADAIEDVSLTINV
;
A
#
# COMPACT_ATOMS: atom_id res chain seq x y z
N THR A 1 13.73 3.72 -9.83
CA THR A 1 13.70 3.83 -8.35
C THR A 1 13.88 2.45 -7.72
N GLN A 2 14.08 2.37 -6.38
CA GLN A 2 14.17 1.08 -5.67
C GLN A 2 12.87 0.28 -5.78
N ARG A 3 11.72 0.96 -5.84
CA ARG A 3 10.41 0.30 -6.05
C ARG A 3 10.25 -0.29 -7.45
N GLU A 4 10.85 0.27 -8.47
CA GLU A 4 10.90 -0.31 -9.83
C GLU A 4 11.67 -1.62 -9.88
N ASN A 5 12.57 -1.82 -8.92
CA ASN A 5 13.33 -3.07 -8.74
C ASN A 5 12.66 -4.02 -7.73
N ASP A 6 11.33 -3.96 -7.57
CA ASP A 6 10.52 -4.76 -6.65
C ASP A 6 10.83 -4.60 -5.15
N ASN A 7 11.62 -3.60 -4.77
CA ASN A 7 11.85 -3.28 -3.36
C ASN A 7 10.73 -2.37 -2.84
N MET A 8 9.86 -2.91 -1.99
CA MET A 8 8.72 -2.19 -1.39
C MET A 8 9.18 -1.23 -0.28
N ILE A 9 10.12 -0.34 -0.62
CA ILE A 9 10.68 0.65 0.30
C ILE A 9 9.81 1.90 0.29
N LYS A 10 9.50 2.43 1.46
CA LYS A 10 8.89 3.74 1.65
C LYS A 10 9.86 4.70 2.32
N ALA A 11 9.80 5.96 1.92
CA ALA A 11 10.64 7.00 2.47
C ALA A 11 9.79 8.20 2.90
N VAL A 12 9.95 8.63 4.15
CA VAL A 12 9.40 9.91 4.60
C VAL A 12 10.46 10.97 4.34
N LEU A 13 10.16 11.92 3.49
CA LEU A 13 11.07 12.98 3.07
C LEU A 13 10.48 14.35 3.42
N PRO A 14 11.30 15.29 3.92
CA PRO A 14 10.83 16.64 4.18
C PRO A 14 10.78 17.45 2.89
N ASN A 15 9.73 18.23 2.70
CA ASN A 15 9.60 19.21 1.59
C ASN A 15 9.92 18.63 0.19
N ALA A 16 9.50 17.41 -0.07
CA ALA A 16 9.73 16.70 -1.33
C ALA A 16 8.67 17.10 -2.39
N ASP A 17 8.53 18.38 -2.68
CA ASP A 17 7.44 18.95 -3.49
C ASP A 17 7.44 18.50 -4.96
N SER A 18 8.56 18.00 -5.47
CA SER A 18 8.66 17.43 -6.82
C SER A 18 8.39 15.93 -6.89
N ALA A 19 8.13 15.29 -5.74
CA ALA A 19 7.86 13.86 -5.72
C ALA A 19 6.41 13.57 -6.14
N ASP A 20 6.26 12.58 -7.03
CA ASP A 20 4.98 12.02 -7.45
C ASP A 20 5.12 10.49 -7.45
N CYS A 21 5.09 9.89 -6.26
CA CYS A 21 5.39 8.47 -6.07
C CYS A 21 4.71 7.94 -4.81
N GLU A 22 4.04 6.79 -4.92
CA GLU A 22 3.39 6.11 -3.79
C GLU A 22 4.37 5.62 -2.70
N GLY A 23 5.64 5.48 -3.02
CA GLY A 23 6.68 5.09 -2.07
C GLY A 23 7.32 6.27 -1.33
N ILE A 24 6.93 7.51 -1.62
CA ILE A 24 7.43 8.71 -0.97
C ILE A 24 6.30 9.38 -0.20
N ILE A 25 6.59 9.75 1.04
CA ILE A 25 5.69 10.47 1.93
C ILE A 25 6.31 11.86 2.15
N ASN A 26 5.66 12.89 1.59
CA ASN A 26 6.16 14.26 1.62
C ASN A 26 5.68 14.99 2.89
N TRP A 27 6.50 15.01 3.92
CA TRP A 27 6.22 15.71 5.18
C TRP A 27 6.61 17.19 5.11
N VAL A 28 5.66 18.11 5.45
CA VAL A 28 5.92 19.56 5.28
C VAL A 28 5.58 20.41 6.52
N SER A 29 5.03 19.84 7.59
CA SER A 29 4.65 20.65 8.76
C SER A 29 5.80 20.87 9.74
N THR A 30 5.81 22.05 10.34
CA THR A 30 6.60 22.33 11.56
C THR A 30 5.84 21.87 12.78
N LEU A 31 6.56 21.40 13.79
CA LEU A 31 5.99 20.95 15.06
C LEU A 31 6.60 21.75 16.20
N SER A 32 5.79 22.07 17.22
CA SER A 32 6.26 22.73 18.43
C SER A 32 6.11 21.79 19.62
N TYR A 33 7.06 21.79 20.53
CA TYR A 33 6.98 21.07 21.80
C TYR A 33 7.44 21.95 22.94
N GLU A 34 6.95 21.66 24.13
CA GLU A 34 7.30 22.38 25.36
C GLU A 34 8.38 21.59 26.09
N GLU A 35 9.52 22.24 26.34
CA GLU A 35 10.58 21.73 27.20
C GLU A 35 10.57 22.46 28.54
N THR A 36 10.45 21.69 29.59
CA THR A 36 10.55 22.23 30.94
C THR A 36 12.01 22.26 31.37
N VAL A 37 12.60 23.43 31.47
CA VAL A 37 13.96 23.61 31.96
C VAL A 37 13.89 24.03 33.44
N SER A 38 14.40 23.21 34.36
CA SER A 38 14.54 23.56 35.75
C SER A 38 15.85 24.32 35.94
N SER A 39 15.78 25.59 36.30
CA SER A 39 16.94 26.38 36.75
C SER A 39 16.83 26.61 38.25
N ASP A 40 17.84 26.16 38.96
CA ASP A 40 18.09 26.39 40.40
C ASP A 40 16.86 26.63 41.33
N GLY A 41 16.39 25.56 41.88
CA GLY A 41 15.74 25.49 43.18
C GLY A 41 14.27 25.89 43.27
N ASN A 42 13.67 26.70 42.42
CA ASN A 42 12.24 27.01 42.49
C ASN A 42 11.59 27.65 41.22
N ASN A 43 12.32 27.92 40.16
CA ASN A 43 11.73 28.48 38.95
C ASN A 43 11.78 27.45 37.81
N THR A 44 10.62 26.95 37.47
CA THR A 44 10.44 26.10 36.27
C THR A 44 10.12 27.01 35.09
N THR A 45 11.01 27.04 34.09
CA THR A 45 10.77 27.79 32.85
C THR A 45 10.34 26.81 31.77
N VAL A 46 9.18 27.07 31.17
CA VAL A 46 8.74 26.30 29.98
C VAL A 46 9.24 27.04 28.75
N THR A 47 10.00 26.36 27.95
CA THR A 47 10.51 26.88 26.67
C THR A 47 9.85 26.14 25.51
N VAL A 48 9.24 26.85 24.57
CA VAL A 48 8.67 26.28 23.35
C VAL A 48 9.78 26.15 22.31
N LYS A 49 10.06 24.95 21.91
CA LYS A 49 10.99 24.65 20.80
C LYS A 49 10.21 24.22 19.55
N LYS A 50 10.79 24.47 18.39
CA LYS A 50 10.20 24.10 17.09
C LYS A 50 11.07 23.09 16.38
N TYR A 51 10.44 22.05 15.85
CA TYR A 51 11.04 21.15 14.88
C TYR A 51 10.68 21.59 13.45
N THR A 52 11.71 21.71 12.63
CA THR A 52 11.51 21.86 11.18
C THR A 52 10.98 20.55 10.59
N PRO A 53 10.45 20.55 9.35
CA PRO A 53 10.05 19.30 8.69
C PRO A 53 11.15 18.23 8.69
N GLU A 54 12.42 18.62 8.50
CA GLU A 54 13.57 17.72 8.51
C GLU A 54 13.75 17.02 9.87
N GLN A 55 13.58 17.76 10.94
CA GLN A 55 13.71 17.24 12.30
C GLN A 55 12.49 16.40 12.71
N GLY A 56 11.31 16.69 12.15
CA GLY A 56 10.08 15.95 12.40
C GLY A 56 10.00 14.61 11.66
N THR A 57 10.70 14.48 10.54
CA THR A 57 10.65 13.30 9.65
C THR A 57 10.81 11.95 10.37
N PRO A 58 11.80 11.74 11.28
CA PRO A 58 11.95 10.46 11.97
C PRO A 58 10.74 10.11 12.86
N ARG A 59 10.11 11.13 13.45
CA ARG A 59 8.92 10.93 14.29
C ARG A 59 7.73 10.47 13.45
N ILE A 60 7.55 11.07 12.26
CA ILE A 60 6.49 10.67 11.32
C ILE A 60 6.74 9.25 10.81
N ALA A 61 7.96 8.92 10.44
CA ALA A 61 8.32 7.56 10.05
C ALA A 61 8.00 6.54 11.15
N GLY A 62 8.28 6.89 12.42
CA GLY A 62 7.93 6.04 13.57
C GLY A 62 6.42 5.87 13.79
N ILE A 63 5.61 6.92 13.55
CA ILE A 63 4.15 6.82 13.63
C ILE A 63 3.63 5.87 12.54
N LEU A 64 4.07 6.07 11.30
CA LEU A 64 3.62 5.25 10.18
C LEU A 64 4.02 3.78 10.34
N ALA A 65 5.27 3.52 10.76
CA ALA A 65 5.75 2.16 11.01
C ALA A 65 5.07 1.47 12.22
N GLY A 66 4.55 2.25 13.16
CA GLY A 66 3.81 1.73 14.32
C GLY A 66 2.30 1.68 14.15
N THR A 67 1.78 2.11 13.01
CA THR A 67 0.35 2.03 12.70
C THR A 67 0.00 0.61 12.26
N ASP A 68 -1.04 0.04 12.85
CA ASP A 68 -1.53 -1.29 12.47
C ASP A 68 -2.04 -1.28 11.03
N ILE A 69 -1.82 -2.39 10.31
CA ILE A 69 -2.19 -2.52 8.89
C ILE A 69 -3.70 -2.40 8.64
N THR A 70 -4.53 -2.67 9.64
CA THR A 70 -5.99 -2.60 9.54
C THR A 70 -6.55 -1.19 9.68
N ILE A 71 -5.73 -0.21 10.11
CA ILE A 71 -6.16 1.17 10.36
C ILE A 71 -5.36 2.18 9.53
N SER A 72 -5.89 3.39 9.41
CA SER A 72 -5.18 4.52 8.78
C SER A 72 -4.45 5.37 9.83
N ALA A 73 -3.29 5.91 9.49
CA ALA A 73 -2.62 6.94 10.27
C ALA A 73 -3.31 8.33 10.19
N THR A 74 -4.40 8.45 9.43
CA THR A 74 -5.24 9.66 9.39
C THR A 74 -5.73 10.00 10.79
N TYR A 75 -5.50 11.25 11.21
CA TYR A 75 -5.80 11.77 12.54
C TYR A 75 -5.06 11.07 13.69
N ALA A 76 -3.95 10.38 13.42
CA ALA A 76 -3.10 9.80 14.45
C ALA A 76 -2.59 10.91 15.40
N PRO A 77 -2.77 10.77 16.73
CA PRO A 77 -2.41 11.81 17.68
C PRO A 77 -0.91 11.89 17.91
N MET A 78 -0.38 13.10 17.95
CA MET A 78 1.03 13.41 18.26
C MET A 78 1.12 14.11 19.61
N LYS A 79 0.97 13.34 20.69
CA LYS A 79 0.84 13.85 22.07
C LYS A 79 2.09 14.55 22.63
N ASP A 80 3.22 14.31 22.01
CA ASP A 80 4.53 14.89 22.33
C ASP A 80 4.69 16.32 21.78
N PHE A 81 3.73 16.80 20.99
CA PHE A 81 3.77 18.15 20.44
C PHE A 81 2.60 19.00 20.94
N SER A 82 2.90 20.28 21.21
CA SER A 82 1.95 21.26 21.74
C SER A 82 1.30 22.11 20.66
N ASP A 83 1.94 22.26 19.49
CA ASP A 83 1.40 23.06 18.37
C ASP A 83 2.01 22.66 17.02
N THR A 84 1.36 23.10 15.93
CA THR A 84 1.81 22.94 14.55
C THR A 84 1.40 24.16 13.71
N SER A 85 1.71 24.13 12.42
CA SER A 85 1.25 25.14 11.46
C SER A 85 -0.29 25.21 11.43
N ARG A 86 -0.84 26.38 11.71
CA ARG A 86 -2.30 26.62 11.82
C ARG A 86 -2.92 26.86 10.45
N LEU A 87 -2.93 25.84 9.58
CA LEU A 87 -3.58 25.90 8.27
C LEU A 87 -5.10 25.87 8.43
N ASN A 88 -5.83 26.69 7.68
CA ASN A 88 -7.27 26.60 7.58
C ASN A 88 -7.70 25.39 6.73
N LYS A 89 -9.00 25.07 6.70
CA LYS A 89 -9.50 23.87 5.99
C LYS A 89 -9.12 23.87 4.51
N SER A 90 -9.28 24.99 3.82
CA SER A 90 -8.97 25.10 2.39
C SER A 90 -7.48 24.90 2.10
N GLU A 91 -6.60 25.47 2.94
CA GLU A 91 -5.15 25.30 2.80
C GLU A 91 -4.75 23.86 3.04
N ARG A 92 -5.37 23.17 4.00
CA ARG A 92 -5.13 21.75 4.25
C ARG A 92 -5.60 20.88 3.09
N ASP A 93 -6.81 21.12 2.58
CA ASP A 93 -7.36 20.39 1.44
C ASP A 93 -6.45 20.53 0.20
N ILE A 94 -5.91 21.73 -0.05
CA ILE A 94 -4.93 21.98 -1.13
C ILE A 94 -3.62 21.21 -0.88
N ALA A 95 -3.10 21.24 0.33
CA ALA A 95 -1.85 20.55 0.67
C ALA A 95 -2.00 19.03 0.51
N VAL A 96 -3.06 18.45 1.05
CA VAL A 96 -3.38 17.02 0.92
C VAL A 96 -3.59 16.63 -0.54
N GLY A 97 -4.33 17.45 -1.31
CA GLY A 97 -4.52 17.23 -2.74
C GLY A 97 -3.22 17.29 -3.57
N ALA A 98 -2.21 18.00 -3.07
CA ALA A 98 -0.86 18.04 -3.64
C ALA A 98 0.08 16.93 -3.10
N GLY A 99 -0.45 15.90 -2.44
CA GLY A 99 0.33 14.77 -1.92
C GLY A 99 1.25 15.13 -0.73
N LYS A 100 0.87 16.15 0.06
CA LYS A 100 1.62 16.59 1.23
C LYS A 100 1.02 16.01 2.49
N LEU A 101 1.81 15.31 3.28
CA LEU A 101 1.45 14.89 4.63
C LEU A 101 1.68 16.06 5.58
N ILE A 102 0.64 16.48 6.28
CA ILE A 102 0.65 17.64 7.18
C ILE A 102 0.13 17.26 8.56
N ALA A 103 0.47 18.09 9.56
CA ALA A 103 -0.17 18.06 10.86
C ALA A 103 -1.29 19.09 10.94
N LEU A 104 -2.25 18.82 11.80
CA LEU A 104 -3.32 19.75 12.17
C LEU A 104 -3.40 19.90 13.68
N TRP A 105 -3.89 21.06 14.12
CA TRP A 105 -4.33 21.31 15.48
C TRP A 105 -5.86 21.25 15.52
N ASP A 106 -6.42 20.36 16.34
CA ASP A 106 -7.88 20.16 16.41
C ASP A 106 -8.58 21.02 17.48
N GLY A 107 -7.85 21.89 18.17
CA GLY A 107 -8.32 22.69 19.30
C GLY A 107 -7.83 22.17 20.65
N GLU A 108 -7.39 20.92 20.72
CA GLU A 108 -6.93 20.24 21.94
C GLU A 108 -5.53 19.65 21.79
N LYS A 109 -5.22 19.07 20.64
CA LYS A 109 -3.98 18.31 20.38
C LYS A 109 -3.54 18.38 18.93
N VAL A 110 -2.26 18.10 18.71
CA VAL A 110 -1.68 17.92 17.39
C VAL A 110 -1.97 16.52 16.89
N LYS A 111 -2.39 16.40 15.63
CA LYS A 111 -2.65 15.14 14.93
C LYS A 111 -2.02 15.18 13.53
N LEU A 112 -1.76 14.01 12.94
CA LEU A 112 -1.63 13.96 11.49
C LEU A 112 -2.96 14.38 10.84
N ASP A 113 -2.90 15.01 9.68
CA ASP A 113 -4.08 15.21 8.86
C ASP A 113 -4.33 13.90 8.06
N ARG A 114 -4.72 13.97 6.81
CA ARG A 114 -4.89 12.76 6.00
C ARG A 114 -3.57 12.08 5.71
N ALA A 115 -3.53 10.77 5.90
CA ALA A 115 -2.36 9.94 5.65
C ALA A 115 -2.22 9.64 4.16
N VAL A 116 -1.62 10.60 3.42
CA VAL A 116 -1.43 10.53 1.97
C VAL A 116 0.04 10.34 1.60
N THR A 117 0.25 9.66 0.46
CA THR A 117 1.55 9.58 -0.22
C THR A 117 1.79 10.83 -1.06
N SER A 118 2.97 10.98 -1.64
CA SER A 118 3.24 12.07 -2.58
C SER A 118 2.65 11.82 -3.98
N PHE A 119 2.02 10.67 -4.22
CA PHE A 119 1.44 10.33 -5.52
C PHE A 119 0.18 11.15 -5.79
N VAL A 120 0.16 11.88 -6.91
CA VAL A 120 -0.95 12.74 -7.33
C VAL A 120 -1.44 12.44 -8.74
N THR A 121 -0.56 12.04 -9.65
CA THR A 121 -0.88 11.83 -11.06
C THR A 121 -1.37 10.41 -11.30
N THR A 122 -2.68 10.24 -11.39
CA THR A 122 -3.30 8.94 -11.71
C THR A 122 -3.05 8.53 -13.16
N THR A 123 -2.82 7.24 -13.37
CA THR A 123 -2.63 6.62 -14.69
C THR A 123 -3.60 5.45 -14.87
N GLY A 124 -3.67 4.85 -16.07
CA GLY A 124 -4.54 3.68 -16.29
C GLY A 124 -4.27 2.49 -15.35
N ASN A 125 -3.04 2.40 -14.84
CA ASN A 125 -2.62 1.29 -13.96
C ASN A 125 -2.51 1.69 -12.48
N LYS A 126 -2.54 2.99 -12.15
CA LYS A 126 -2.42 3.51 -10.78
C LYS A 126 -3.52 4.54 -10.52
N GLY A 127 -4.53 4.13 -9.78
CA GLY A 127 -5.68 4.96 -9.40
C GLY A 127 -5.49 5.67 -8.04
N ASP A 128 -6.59 6.15 -7.48
CA ASP A 128 -6.61 6.90 -6.21
C ASP A 128 -6.17 6.08 -4.99
N SER A 129 -6.26 4.77 -5.05
CA SER A 129 -5.76 3.88 -3.98
C SER A 129 -4.27 4.09 -3.68
N PHE A 130 -3.48 4.48 -4.69
CA PHE A 130 -2.05 4.76 -4.52
C PHE A 130 -1.75 6.09 -3.81
N LYS A 131 -2.77 6.95 -3.60
CA LYS A 131 -2.65 8.20 -2.85
C LYS A 131 -2.71 8.00 -1.34
N LYS A 132 -3.25 6.86 -0.85
CA LYS A 132 -3.44 6.57 0.57
C LYS A 132 -2.33 5.67 1.10
N ILE A 133 -1.68 6.09 2.18
CA ILE A 133 -0.58 5.33 2.79
C ILE A 133 -1.06 3.93 3.17
N LYS A 134 -2.21 3.79 3.85
CA LYS A 134 -2.77 2.49 4.24
C LYS A 134 -2.90 1.53 3.06
N LEU A 135 -3.54 1.95 1.98
CA LEU A 135 -3.79 1.09 0.84
C LEU A 135 -2.49 0.68 0.11
N VAL A 136 -1.48 1.56 0.11
CA VAL A 136 -0.15 1.24 -0.42
C VAL A 136 0.57 0.23 0.48
N GLU A 137 0.43 0.33 1.81
CA GLU A 137 0.96 -0.66 2.75
C GLU A 137 0.32 -2.03 2.52
N ASP A 138 -1.00 -2.08 2.38
CA ASP A 138 -1.75 -3.32 2.12
C ASP A 138 -1.27 -3.98 0.81
N MET A 139 -1.15 -3.22 -0.27
CA MET A 139 -0.68 -3.72 -1.57
C MET A 139 0.75 -4.25 -1.50
N ASP A 140 1.63 -3.52 -0.83
CA ASP A 140 3.04 -3.90 -0.70
C ASP A 140 3.22 -5.16 0.15
N MET A 141 2.46 -5.28 1.24
CA MET A 141 2.44 -6.49 2.09
C MET A 141 1.98 -7.69 1.29
N ILE A 142 0.80 -7.60 0.64
CA ILE A 142 0.24 -8.70 -0.15
C ILE A 142 1.22 -9.16 -1.24
N LYS A 143 1.81 -8.23 -1.96
CA LYS A 143 2.79 -8.54 -3.01
C LYS A 143 4.02 -9.23 -2.44
N THR A 144 4.57 -8.71 -1.35
CA THR A 144 5.78 -9.24 -0.71
C THR A 144 5.54 -10.64 -0.16
N ASP A 145 4.43 -10.87 0.53
CA ASP A 145 4.11 -12.17 1.14
C ASP A 145 3.90 -13.25 0.08
N ILE A 146 3.14 -12.94 -0.98
CA ILE A 146 2.91 -13.89 -2.08
C ILE A 146 4.22 -14.17 -2.81
N GLN A 147 5.01 -13.14 -3.12
CA GLN A 147 6.28 -13.30 -3.83
C GLN A 147 7.28 -14.13 -3.02
N SER A 148 7.43 -13.84 -1.73
CA SER A 148 8.31 -14.56 -0.81
C SER A 148 7.89 -16.04 -0.72
N THR A 149 6.60 -16.30 -0.48
CA THR A 149 6.07 -17.67 -0.40
C THR A 149 6.28 -18.44 -1.70
N ILE A 150 6.05 -17.82 -2.86
CA ILE A 150 6.27 -18.47 -4.15
C ILE A 150 7.75 -18.79 -4.33
N GLN A 151 8.66 -17.88 -4.00
CA GLN A 151 10.11 -18.08 -4.12
C GLN A 151 10.60 -19.18 -3.19
N ASP A 152 10.16 -19.15 -1.93
CA ASP A 152 10.67 -20.04 -0.91
C ASP A 152 10.06 -21.44 -0.98
N ASP A 153 8.79 -21.58 -1.36
CA ASP A 153 8.07 -22.85 -1.22
C ASP A 153 7.72 -23.53 -2.54
N TYR A 154 7.65 -22.80 -3.66
CA TYR A 154 7.17 -23.37 -4.93
C TYR A 154 8.22 -23.42 -6.03
N ILE A 155 9.02 -22.37 -6.22
CA ILE A 155 10.00 -22.30 -7.31
C ILE A 155 11.08 -23.38 -7.15
N GLY A 156 11.21 -24.21 -8.19
CA GLY A 156 12.18 -25.32 -8.21
C GLY A 156 11.79 -26.55 -7.39
N LYS A 157 10.66 -26.52 -6.65
CA LYS A 157 10.22 -27.64 -5.78
C LYS A 157 9.07 -28.45 -6.36
N TYR A 158 8.24 -27.86 -7.22
CA TYR A 158 7.09 -28.52 -7.83
C TYR A 158 7.19 -28.56 -9.35
N ALA A 159 6.75 -29.65 -9.96
CA ALA A 159 6.59 -29.72 -11.41
C ALA A 159 5.45 -28.80 -11.87
N ASN A 160 5.59 -28.18 -13.05
CA ASN A 160 4.54 -27.35 -13.61
C ASN A 160 3.41 -28.21 -14.21
N SER A 161 2.62 -28.82 -13.36
CA SER A 161 1.37 -29.51 -13.71
C SER A 161 0.17 -28.65 -13.35
N TYR A 162 -0.98 -28.94 -13.95
CA TYR A 162 -2.23 -28.24 -13.60
C TYR A 162 -2.59 -28.43 -12.12
N ASP A 163 -2.41 -29.63 -11.58
CA ASP A 163 -2.70 -29.92 -10.17
C ASP A 163 -1.83 -29.06 -9.23
N ASN A 164 -0.54 -28.88 -9.54
CA ASN A 164 0.35 -28.05 -8.76
C ASN A 164 0.04 -26.56 -8.93
N LYS A 165 -0.46 -26.10 -10.10
CA LYS A 165 -1.01 -24.76 -10.27
C LYS A 165 -2.24 -24.56 -9.36
N CYS A 166 -3.15 -25.52 -9.31
CA CYS A 166 -4.31 -25.49 -8.43
C CYS A 166 -3.92 -25.49 -6.95
N LEU A 167 -2.87 -26.20 -6.57
CA LEU A 167 -2.35 -26.18 -5.19
C LEU A 167 -1.84 -24.78 -4.82
N LEU A 168 -1.06 -24.13 -5.68
CA LEU A 168 -0.59 -22.76 -5.45
C LEU A 168 -1.75 -21.76 -5.38
N ILE A 169 -2.71 -21.84 -6.30
CA ILE A 169 -3.92 -21.01 -6.29
C ILE A 169 -4.70 -21.19 -5.00
N THR A 170 -4.83 -22.42 -4.52
CA THR A 170 -5.52 -22.72 -3.26
C THR A 170 -4.81 -22.09 -2.07
N ALA A 171 -3.47 -22.11 -2.03
CA ALA A 171 -2.68 -21.47 -1.00
C ALA A 171 -2.86 -19.95 -1.01
N ILE A 172 -2.80 -19.29 -2.18
CA ILE A 172 -3.03 -17.85 -2.32
C ILE A 172 -4.45 -17.47 -1.89
N ASN A 173 -5.46 -18.23 -2.32
CA ASN A 173 -6.84 -18.00 -1.91
C ASN A 173 -7.06 -18.24 -0.41
N GLY A 174 -6.31 -19.15 0.20
CA GLY A 174 -6.29 -19.36 1.65
C GLY A 174 -5.73 -18.13 2.38
N TYR A 175 -4.63 -17.56 1.89
CA TYR A 175 -4.06 -16.33 2.41
C TYR A 175 -5.05 -15.15 2.29
N PHE A 176 -5.71 -14.96 1.16
CA PHE A 176 -6.73 -13.91 1.01
C PHE A 176 -7.89 -14.06 2.00
N LYS A 177 -8.33 -15.30 2.28
CA LYS A 177 -9.36 -15.53 3.30
C LYS A 177 -8.91 -15.09 4.70
N THR A 178 -7.64 -15.29 5.03
CA THR A 178 -7.06 -14.80 6.28
C THR A 178 -7.10 -13.28 6.33
N LEU A 179 -6.65 -12.59 5.27
CA LEU A 179 -6.68 -11.13 5.19
C LEU A 179 -8.10 -10.54 5.25
N VAL A 180 -9.10 -11.22 4.68
CA VAL A 180 -10.52 -10.85 4.83
C VAL A 180 -10.96 -10.97 6.29
N SER A 181 -10.60 -12.07 6.96
CA SER A 181 -10.91 -12.27 8.38
C SER A 181 -10.27 -11.24 9.30
N GLU A 182 -9.09 -10.76 8.93
CA GLU A 182 -8.33 -9.72 9.66
C GLU A 182 -8.79 -8.30 9.31
N GLY A 183 -9.64 -8.13 8.28
CA GLY A 183 -10.15 -6.83 7.86
C GLY A 183 -9.17 -5.98 7.05
N VAL A 184 -8.15 -6.59 6.47
CA VAL A 184 -7.17 -5.91 5.58
C VAL A 184 -7.72 -5.74 4.17
N ILE A 185 -8.46 -6.74 3.69
CA ILE A 185 -9.12 -6.71 2.38
C ILE A 185 -10.60 -7.06 2.51
N GLU A 186 -11.43 -6.58 1.58
CA GLU A 186 -12.85 -6.96 1.51
C GLU A 186 -13.02 -8.29 0.79
N SER A 187 -12.24 -8.52 -0.26
CA SER A 187 -12.24 -9.78 -1.00
C SER A 187 -10.94 -9.97 -1.77
N GLY A 188 -10.61 -11.22 -2.07
CA GLY A 188 -9.45 -11.57 -2.91
C GLY A 188 -9.64 -12.93 -3.56
N THR A 189 -9.27 -13.04 -4.84
CA THR A 189 -9.30 -14.29 -5.60
C THR A 189 -8.08 -14.38 -6.50
N ALA A 190 -7.50 -15.58 -6.58
CA ALA A 190 -6.46 -15.92 -7.53
C ALA A 190 -6.93 -17.04 -8.44
N GLU A 191 -6.51 -16.99 -9.70
CA GLU A 191 -6.85 -17.97 -10.72
C GLU A 191 -5.74 -18.05 -11.79
N VAL A 192 -5.85 -19.01 -12.72
CA VAL A 192 -4.96 -19.05 -13.89
C VAL A 192 -5.26 -17.86 -14.79
N ASP A 193 -4.22 -17.12 -15.17
CA ASP A 193 -4.33 -16.06 -16.18
C ASP A 193 -4.36 -16.68 -17.58
N ILE A 194 -5.58 -16.91 -18.05
CA ILE A 194 -5.83 -17.56 -19.35
C ILE A 194 -5.28 -16.72 -20.50
N GLU A 195 -5.46 -15.39 -20.45
CA GLU A 195 -5.03 -14.50 -21.53
C GLU A 195 -3.50 -14.46 -21.64
N SER A 196 -2.80 -14.28 -20.54
CA SER A 196 -1.34 -14.31 -20.51
C SER A 196 -0.80 -15.68 -20.90
N GLN A 197 -1.44 -16.76 -20.43
CA GLN A 197 -1.02 -18.13 -20.79
C GLN A 197 -1.26 -18.42 -22.28
N ARG A 198 -2.37 -17.99 -22.85
CA ARG A 198 -2.66 -18.11 -24.29
C ARG A 198 -1.65 -17.33 -25.13
N THR A 199 -1.42 -16.05 -24.79
CA THR A 199 -0.44 -15.20 -25.46
C THR A 199 0.96 -15.83 -25.46
N TYR A 200 1.35 -16.43 -24.32
CA TYR A 200 2.62 -17.14 -24.24
C TYR A 200 2.67 -18.35 -25.17
N LEU A 201 1.61 -19.18 -25.20
CA LEU A 201 1.53 -20.33 -26.08
C LEU A 201 1.59 -19.93 -27.58
N GLU A 202 0.90 -18.86 -27.95
CA GLU A 202 0.96 -18.27 -29.29
C GLU A 202 2.36 -17.80 -29.67
N SER A 203 3.07 -17.20 -28.72
CA SER A 203 4.44 -16.73 -28.94
C SER A 203 5.45 -17.82 -29.21
N LEU A 204 5.16 -19.06 -28.80
CA LEU A 204 6.00 -20.21 -29.10
C LEU A 204 5.89 -20.66 -30.58
N GLY A 205 4.85 -20.22 -31.29
CA GLY A 205 4.63 -20.55 -32.72
C GLY A 205 4.48 -22.03 -33.01
N LYS A 206 4.04 -22.82 -32.03
CA LYS A 206 3.92 -24.29 -32.11
C LYS A 206 2.51 -24.73 -31.75
N GLU A 207 2.10 -25.84 -32.33
CA GLU A 207 0.89 -26.54 -31.92
C GLU A 207 1.05 -27.10 -30.49
N VAL A 208 -0.03 -27.14 -29.75
CA VAL A 208 -0.09 -27.60 -28.37
C VAL A 208 -0.91 -28.86 -28.28
N THR A 209 -0.38 -29.90 -27.64
CA THR A 209 -1.11 -31.13 -27.38
C THR A 209 -1.74 -31.09 -26.01
N VAL A 210 -3.08 -31.14 -25.97
CA VAL A 210 -3.88 -31.14 -24.73
C VAL A 210 -4.89 -32.28 -24.84
N ASN A 211 -5.00 -33.11 -23.82
CA ASN A 211 -5.94 -34.25 -23.75
C ASN A 211 -5.89 -35.17 -24.98
N GLY A 212 -4.69 -35.36 -25.54
CA GLY A 212 -4.49 -36.22 -26.74
C GLY A 212 -4.85 -35.57 -28.07
N SER A 213 -5.29 -34.30 -28.09
CA SER A 213 -5.55 -33.54 -29.31
C SER A 213 -4.50 -32.45 -29.49
N THR A 214 -3.99 -32.31 -30.71
CA THR A 214 -3.02 -31.28 -31.09
C THR A 214 -3.75 -30.17 -31.85
N LYS A 215 -3.66 -28.93 -31.33
CA LYS A 215 -4.35 -27.76 -31.85
C LYS A 215 -3.42 -26.54 -31.86
N LYS A 216 -3.76 -25.53 -32.63
CA LYS A 216 -3.13 -24.21 -32.49
C LYS A 216 -3.59 -23.51 -31.21
N PRO A 217 -2.77 -22.65 -30.62
CA PRO A 217 -3.12 -21.96 -29.37
C PRO A 217 -4.43 -21.15 -29.45
N ASP A 218 -4.73 -20.54 -30.61
CA ASP A 218 -5.95 -19.77 -30.86
C ASP A 218 -7.22 -20.67 -30.98
N GLU A 219 -7.06 -21.97 -31.24
CA GLU A 219 -8.14 -22.94 -31.30
C GLU A 219 -8.46 -23.62 -29.95
N LEU A 220 -7.62 -23.37 -28.91
CA LEU A 220 -7.82 -23.97 -27.59
C LEU A 220 -8.96 -23.29 -26.85
N SER A 221 -9.82 -24.07 -26.22
CA SER A 221 -10.78 -23.54 -25.23
C SER A 221 -10.06 -23.03 -23.98
N ASP A 222 -10.72 -22.23 -23.17
CA ASP A 222 -10.14 -21.71 -21.93
C ASP A 222 -9.73 -22.83 -20.96
N ASP A 223 -10.49 -23.91 -20.90
CA ASP A 223 -10.15 -25.06 -20.07
C ASP A 223 -8.94 -25.85 -20.64
N GLU A 224 -8.80 -25.93 -21.93
CA GLU A 224 -7.61 -26.52 -22.57
C GLU A 224 -6.37 -25.63 -22.33
N VAL A 225 -6.51 -24.30 -22.39
CA VAL A 225 -5.43 -23.37 -22.05
C VAL A 225 -4.95 -23.57 -20.63
N LYS A 226 -5.86 -23.67 -19.62
CA LYS A 226 -5.50 -23.87 -18.21
C LYS A 226 -4.57 -25.07 -17.99
N VAL A 227 -4.85 -26.19 -18.68
CA VAL A 227 -4.11 -27.45 -18.51
C VAL A 227 -2.92 -27.60 -19.48
N ALA A 228 -2.80 -26.71 -20.45
CA ALA A 228 -1.73 -26.73 -21.43
C ALA A 228 -0.33 -26.64 -20.76
N ASN A 229 0.62 -27.36 -21.35
CA ASN A 229 2.00 -27.33 -20.89
C ASN A 229 2.69 -26.04 -21.33
N THR A 230 3.12 -25.26 -20.36
CA THR A 230 3.83 -23.97 -20.53
C THR A 230 5.32 -24.06 -20.15
N GLY A 231 5.89 -25.27 -20.14
CA GLY A 231 7.27 -25.47 -19.71
C GLY A 231 7.47 -25.10 -18.23
N SER A 232 8.37 -24.17 -17.96
CA SER A 232 8.64 -23.69 -16.59
C SER A 232 7.82 -22.45 -16.18
N HIS A 233 6.94 -21.95 -17.06
CA HIS A 233 6.19 -20.72 -16.82
C HIS A 233 4.81 -21.01 -16.23
N VAL A 234 4.45 -20.28 -15.18
CA VAL A 234 3.12 -20.30 -14.57
C VAL A 234 2.54 -18.90 -14.65
N PHE A 235 1.32 -18.79 -15.17
CA PHE A 235 0.59 -17.53 -15.33
C PHE A 235 -0.61 -17.53 -14.39
N LEU A 236 -0.55 -16.68 -13.38
CA LEU A 236 -1.63 -16.48 -12.43
C LEU A 236 -2.01 -15.01 -12.40
N LYS A 237 -3.28 -14.73 -12.18
CA LYS A 237 -3.77 -13.38 -11.85
C LYS A 237 -4.52 -13.42 -10.53
N ALA A 238 -4.40 -12.34 -9.78
CA ALA A 238 -5.15 -12.12 -8.56
C ALA A 238 -5.93 -10.81 -8.65
N THR A 239 -7.17 -10.84 -8.19
CA THR A 239 -8.00 -9.65 -8.03
C THR A 239 -8.27 -9.47 -6.54
N VAL A 240 -7.95 -8.29 -6.01
CA VAL A 240 -8.09 -7.97 -4.59
C VAL A 240 -8.86 -6.66 -4.45
N VAL A 241 -9.82 -6.62 -3.55
CA VAL A 241 -10.51 -5.40 -3.12
C VAL A 241 -10.01 -5.05 -1.72
N LEU A 242 -9.27 -3.95 -1.63
CA LEU A 242 -8.68 -3.49 -0.36
C LEU A 242 -9.76 -2.89 0.55
N ALA A 243 -9.64 -3.11 1.86
CA ALA A 243 -10.49 -2.49 2.86
C ALA A 243 -9.94 -1.10 3.22
N ASP A 244 -10.66 -0.04 2.83
CA ASP A 244 -10.28 1.33 3.16
C ASP A 244 -10.74 1.72 4.58
N ALA A 245 -10.06 2.69 5.19
CA ALA A 245 -10.45 3.24 6.48
C ALA A 245 -11.58 4.27 6.31
N ILE A 246 -12.46 4.37 7.32
CA ILE A 246 -13.46 5.45 7.39
C ILE A 246 -12.73 6.75 7.69
N GLU A 247 -12.69 7.67 6.74
CA GLU A 247 -12.02 8.98 6.88
C GLU A 247 -12.98 10.17 6.80
N ASP A 248 -14.12 10.01 6.11
CA ASP A 248 -15.14 11.03 5.96
C ASP A 248 -16.50 10.54 6.46
N VAL A 249 -17.13 11.30 7.34
CA VAL A 249 -18.47 11.01 7.85
C VAL A 249 -19.37 12.22 7.63
N SER A 250 -20.45 12.04 6.90
CA SER A 250 -21.53 13.03 6.76
C SER A 250 -22.71 12.60 7.61
N LEU A 251 -23.07 13.40 8.61
CA LEU A 251 -24.22 13.16 9.49
C LEU A 251 -25.23 14.30 9.33
N THR A 252 -26.46 13.97 8.93
CA THR A 252 -27.60 14.90 8.93
C THR A 252 -28.50 14.60 10.12
N ILE A 253 -28.74 15.60 10.97
CA ILE A 253 -29.65 15.52 12.10
C ILE A 253 -30.88 16.35 11.76
N ASN A 254 -32.04 15.69 11.62
CA ASN A 254 -33.32 16.37 11.48
C ASN A 254 -33.96 16.49 12.86
N VAL A 255 -34.33 17.73 13.26
CA VAL A 255 -34.95 18.07 14.55
C VAL A 255 -36.42 18.44 14.31
#